data_18b0500869f6500913be62c82c5260d0
#
_entry.id   18b0500869f6500913be62c82c5260d0
#
_cell.length_a   1.000
_cell.length_b   1.000
_cell.length_c   1.000
_cell.angle_alpha   90.00
_cell.angle_beta   90.00
_cell.angle_gamma   90.00
#
_symmetry.space_group_name_H-M   'P 1'
#
loop_
_entity.id
_entity.type
_entity.pdbx_description
1 polymer ?
#
loop_
_entity_poly.entity_id
_entity_poly.type
_entity_poly.pdbx_seq_one_letter_code
_entity_poly.pdbx_strand_id
1 'polypeptide(L)'
;MAIATRTLTKEEMNSFHSRKFFPREIKLATDGLALIVNRANPDSLLSVRDFRRILTGEVKNWKEVNPDSRLKGIQVVFDNKNSSTVRFAMDSICGGKELAEGNVSALKTNQQVIDYVAKNPDAMGVIGVNWLGNRSDTTNLSFREEIRVMAVSAEDVATPANSYKPYQAYLFYG
;
A
#
# COMPACT_ATOMS: atom_id res chain seq x y z
N MET A 1 4.61 5.07 28.23
CA MET A 1 5.08 4.55 26.92
C MET A 1 4.03 4.91 25.88
N ALA A 2 4.43 5.46 24.74
CA ALA A 2 3.54 5.70 23.59
C ALA A 2 4.01 4.83 22.43
N ILE A 3 3.08 4.31 21.62
CA ILE A 3 3.37 3.58 20.39
C ILE A 3 2.92 4.48 19.23
N ALA A 4 3.82 4.74 18.30
CA ALA A 4 3.58 5.56 17.13
C ALA A 4 4.02 4.82 15.84
N THR A 5 3.44 5.20 14.73
CA THR A 5 3.75 4.60 13.41
C THR A 5 4.89 5.31 12.69
N ARG A 6 5.53 6.29 13.34
CA ARG A 6 6.68 7.05 12.83
C ARG A 6 7.60 7.47 13.98
N THR A 7 8.79 7.90 13.65
CA THR A 7 9.69 8.57 14.57
C THR A 7 9.19 9.99 14.91
N LEU A 8 9.69 10.58 15.97
CA LEU A 8 9.44 11.97 16.32
C LEU A 8 10.06 12.89 15.25
N THR A 9 9.36 13.99 14.94
CA THR A 9 9.96 15.04 14.14
C THR A 9 11.03 15.79 14.94
N LYS A 10 11.87 16.59 14.25
CA LYS A 10 12.87 17.42 14.93
C LYS A 10 12.22 18.44 15.87
N GLU A 11 11.08 19.01 15.48
CA GLU A 11 10.33 19.97 16.28
C GLU A 11 9.76 19.31 17.54
N GLU A 12 9.18 18.11 17.40
CA GLU A 12 8.67 17.34 18.54
C GLU A 12 9.80 16.96 19.50
N MET A 13 10.92 16.48 18.97
CA MET A 13 12.10 16.17 19.77
C MET A 13 12.62 17.40 20.53
N ASN A 14 12.75 18.54 19.84
CA ASN A 14 13.16 19.81 20.47
C ASN A 14 12.18 20.28 21.53
N SER A 15 10.87 20.11 21.32
CA SER A 15 9.83 20.41 22.30
C SER A 15 9.96 19.55 23.57
N PHE A 16 10.36 18.28 23.44
CA PHE A 16 10.66 17.44 24.60
C PHE A 16 11.93 17.88 25.32
N HIS A 17 13.00 18.17 24.58
CA HIS A 17 14.29 18.59 25.13
C HIS A 17 14.18 19.92 25.89
N SER A 18 13.40 20.88 25.39
CA SER A 18 13.16 22.15 26.10
C SER A 18 12.49 21.96 27.46
N ARG A 19 11.73 20.88 27.62
CA ARG A 19 11.11 20.49 28.89
C ARG A 19 12.00 19.55 29.74
N LYS A 20 13.28 19.37 29.35
CA LYS A 20 14.25 18.46 29.98
C LYS A 20 13.78 16.99 29.95
N PHE A 21 12.97 16.61 28.99
CA PHE A 21 12.55 15.25 28.75
C PHE A 21 13.26 14.70 27.50
N PHE A 22 13.92 13.54 27.64
CA PHE A 22 14.72 12.92 26.56
C PHE A 22 14.07 11.58 26.20
N PRO A 23 13.12 11.55 25.27
CA PRO A 23 12.44 10.32 24.88
C PRO A 23 13.41 9.39 24.17
N ARG A 24 13.31 8.09 24.49
CA ARG A 24 14.02 7.02 23.76
C ARG A 24 13.06 6.43 22.73
N GLU A 25 13.49 6.37 21.49
CA GLU A 25 12.78 5.71 20.40
C GLU A 25 13.32 4.29 20.22
N ILE A 26 12.42 3.32 20.18
CA ILE A 26 12.76 1.90 19.96
C ILE A 26 11.85 1.41 18.82
N LYS A 27 12.45 0.92 17.76
CA LYS A 27 11.72 0.26 16.67
C LYS A 27 11.21 -1.10 17.15
N LEU A 28 9.89 -1.24 17.27
CA LEU A 28 9.25 -2.47 17.73
C LEU A 28 8.97 -3.45 16.58
N ALA A 29 8.53 -2.92 15.42
CA ALA A 29 8.19 -3.71 14.25
C ALA A 29 8.29 -2.86 12.99
N THR A 30 8.34 -3.52 11.84
CA THR A 30 8.10 -2.91 10.53
C THR A 30 6.76 -3.40 10.02
N ASP A 31 5.90 -2.47 9.62
CA ASP A 31 4.64 -2.79 8.95
C ASP A 31 4.81 -2.59 7.44
N GLY A 32 4.00 -3.27 6.65
CA GLY A 32 4.06 -3.19 5.19
C GLY A 32 2.69 -2.91 4.59
N LEU A 33 2.71 -2.28 3.41
CA LEU A 33 1.54 -2.12 2.56
C LEU A 33 1.49 -3.20 1.49
N ALA A 34 0.28 -3.56 1.13
CA ALA A 34 0.02 -4.43 0.01
C ALA A 34 -0.92 -3.77 -0.99
N LEU A 35 -0.61 -3.96 -2.25
CA LEU A 35 -1.49 -3.63 -3.36
C LEU A 35 -2.28 -4.87 -3.74
N ILE A 36 -3.59 -4.74 -3.80
CA ILE A 36 -4.49 -5.82 -4.16
C ILE A 36 -5.35 -5.43 -5.36
N VAL A 37 -5.64 -6.38 -6.20
CA VAL A 37 -6.54 -6.23 -7.34
C VAL A 37 -7.56 -7.37 -7.37
N ASN A 38 -8.58 -7.22 -8.20
CA ASN A 38 -9.55 -8.28 -8.42
C ASN A 38 -8.86 -9.56 -8.90
N ARG A 39 -9.37 -10.72 -8.51
CA ARG A 39 -8.83 -12.02 -8.92
C ARG A 39 -8.77 -12.19 -10.46
N ALA A 40 -9.75 -11.62 -11.18
CA ALA A 40 -9.82 -11.68 -12.64
C ALA A 40 -8.90 -10.66 -13.33
N ASN A 41 -8.32 -9.71 -12.60
CA ASN A 41 -7.39 -8.74 -13.16
C ASN A 41 -6.07 -9.45 -13.53
N PRO A 42 -5.64 -9.44 -14.81
CA PRO A 42 -4.38 -10.06 -15.23
C PRO A 42 -3.16 -9.24 -14.82
N ASP A 43 -3.33 -7.93 -14.60
CA ASP A 43 -2.25 -7.00 -14.28
C ASP A 43 -1.85 -7.16 -12.81
N SER A 44 -0.79 -7.91 -12.56
CA SER A 44 -0.35 -8.27 -11.21
C SER A 44 1.05 -7.77 -10.85
N LEU A 45 1.67 -7.01 -11.73
CA LEU A 45 2.99 -6.39 -11.54
C LEU A 45 2.86 -4.87 -11.59
N LEU A 46 3.53 -4.17 -10.68
CA LEU A 46 3.55 -2.70 -10.66
C LEU A 46 4.89 -2.18 -10.12
N SER A 47 5.44 -1.13 -10.73
CA SER A 47 6.57 -0.41 -10.16
C SER A 47 6.12 0.61 -9.12
N VAL A 48 6.98 0.93 -8.15
CA VAL A 48 6.73 2.05 -7.19
C VAL A 48 6.55 3.37 -7.96
N ARG A 49 7.28 3.53 -9.07
CA ARG A 49 7.15 4.68 -9.97
C ARG A 49 5.74 4.79 -10.56
N ASP A 50 5.21 3.71 -11.12
CA ASP A 50 3.87 3.73 -11.72
C ASP A 50 2.79 3.85 -10.66
N PHE A 51 2.99 3.24 -9.49
CA PHE A 51 2.08 3.45 -8.36
C PHE A 51 2.02 4.93 -7.95
N ARG A 52 3.17 5.62 -7.87
CA ARG A 52 3.21 7.07 -7.65
C ARG A 52 2.42 7.83 -8.71
N ARG A 53 2.63 7.54 -10.00
CA ARG A 53 1.95 8.20 -11.12
C ARG A 53 0.43 8.00 -11.07
N ILE A 54 -0.03 6.83 -10.65
CA ILE A 54 -1.45 6.54 -10.43
C ILE A 54 -1.99 7.38 -9.26
N LEU A 55 -1.28 7.40 -8.14
CA LEU A 55 -1.69 8.14 -6.95
C LEU A 55 -1.72 9.66 -7.16
N THR A 56 -0.83 10.19 -7.98
CA THR A 56 -0.77 11.63 -8.33
C THR A 56 -1.68 12.00 -9.51
N GLY A 57 -2.37 11.02 -10.13
CA GLY A 57 -3.30 11.24 -11.23
C GLY A 57 -2.66 11.45 -12.59
N GLU A 58 -1.35 11.25 -12.73
CA GLU A 58 -0.64 11.26 -14.01
C GLU A 58 -1.05 10.07 -14.89
N VAL A 59 -1.38 8.94 -14.27
CA VAL A 59 -1.87 7.71 -14.90
C VAL A 59 -3.26 7.42 -14.35
N LYS A 60 -4.22 7.22 -15.24
CA LYS A 60 -5.63 6.99 -14.89
C LYS A 60 -6.21 5.70 -15.44
N ASN A 61 -5.52 5.06 -16.38
CA ASN A 61 -6.00 3.87 -17.05
C ASN A 61 -4.97 2.73 -16.96
N TRP A 62 -5.43 1.50 -16.86
CA TRP A 62 -4.58 0.32 -16.84
C TRP A 62 -3.70 0.19 -18.08
N LYS A 63 -4.19 0.61 -19.27
CA LYS A 63 -3.42 0.60 -20.52
C LYS A 63 -2.19 1.52 -20.50
N GLU A 64 -2.17 2.52 -19.66
CA GLU A 64 -1.01 3.41 -19.50
C GLU A 64 0.11 2.75 -18.66
N VAL A 65 -0.23 1.73 -17.87
CA VAL A 65 0.72 0.89 -17.13
C VAL A 65 1.10 -0.35 -17.95
N ASN A 66 0.10 -1.03 -18.51
CA ASN A 66 0.27 -2.21 -19.34
C ASN A 66 -0.55 -2.03 -20.63
N PRO A 67 0.11 -1.79 -21.79
CA PRO A 67 -0.59 -1.59 -23.08
C PRO A 67 -1.51 -2.74 -23.48
N ASP A 68 -1.24 -3.97 -23.04
CA ASP A 68 -2.02 -5.16 -23.34
C ASP A 68 -3.23 -5.33 -22.40
N SER A 69 -3.37 -4.47 -21.40
CA SER A 69 -4.49 -4.52 -20.46
C SER A 69 -5.83 -4.31 -21.16
N ARG A 70 -6.82 -5.12 -20.78
CA ARG A 70 -8.21 -4.99 -21.24
C ARG A 70 -9.08 -4.20 -20.26
N LEU A 71 -8.50 -3.78 -19.15
CA LEU A 71 -9.17 -3.01 -18.10
C LEU A 71 -9.26 -1.53 -18.49
N LYS A 72 -10.14 -0.82 -17.78
CA LYS A 72 -10.45 0.59 -18.01
C LYS A 72 -9.67 1.49 -17.04
N GLY A 73 -10.36 2.46 -16.48
CA GLY A 73 -9.80 3.41 -15.52
C GLY A 73 -9.44 2.76 -14.20
N ILE A 74 -8.29 3.15 -13.65
CA ILE A 74 -7.82 2.66 -12.36
C ILE A 74 -8.56 3.41 -11.24
N GLN A 75 -9.22 2.67 -10.35
CA GLN A 75 -9.82 3.19 -9.12
C GLN A 75 -9.01 2.70 -7.92
N VAL A 76 -8.26 3.60 -7.28
CA VAL A 76 -7.50 3.27 -6.07
C VAL A 76 -8.37 3.49 -4.84
N VAL A 77 -8.43 2.50 -3.96
CA VAL A 77 -9.21 2.57 -2.73
C VAL A 77 -8.35 2.26 -1.52
N PHE A 78 -8.43 3.14 -0.52
CA PHE A 78 -7.79 3.00 0.79
C PHE A 78 -8.82 2.67 1.88
N ASP A 79 -8.34 2.21 3.02
CA ASP A 79 -9.16 1.85 4.16
C ASP A 79 -9.78 3.06 4.87
N ASN A 80 -9.02 4.15 5.04
CA ASN A 80 -9.44 5.33 5.78
C ASN A 80 -8.61 6.54 5.34
N LYS A 81 -9.22 7.72 5.21
CA LYS A 81 -8.52 8.95 4.83
C LYS A 81 -7.37 9.34 5.78
N ASN A 82 -7.51 9.00 7.06
CA ASN A 82 -6.53 9.34 8.10
C ASN A 82 -5.64 8.15 8.50
N SER A 83 -5.64 7.07 7.71
CA SER A 83 -4.88 5.87 8.02
C SER A 83 -3.37 6.06 7.84
N SER A 84 -2.61 5.18 8.48
CA SER A 84 -1.16 5.10 8.24
C SER A 84 -0.82 4.71 6.80
N THR A 85 -1.69 3.95 6.13
CA THR A 85 -1.54 3.57 4.72
C THR A 85 -1.59 4.79 3.81
N VAL A 86 -2.58 5.67 3.99
CA VAL A 86 -2.70 6.93 3.23
C VAL A 86 -1.50 7.84 3.51
N ARG A 87 -1.13 8.00 4.78
CA ARG A 87 0.02 8.83 5.15
C ARG A 87 1.32 8.32 4.54
N PHE A 88 1.58 7.02 4.62
CA PHE A 88 2.75 6.42 3.97
C PHE A 88 2.75 6.64 2.46
N ALA A 89 1.59 6.48 1.80
CA ALA A 89 1.46 6.72 0.37
C ALA A 89 1.78 8.18 0.00
N MET A 90 1.28 9.14 0.77
CA MET A 90 1.57 10.57 0.54
C MET A 90 3.04 10.89 0.83
N ASP A 91 3.55 10.54 1.99
CA ASP A 91 4.86 10.98 2.46
C ASP A 91 6.00 10.24 1.74
N SER A 92 5.91 8.90 1.66
CA SER A 92 7.00 8.06 1.17
C SER A 92 6.91 7.75 -0.33
N ILE A 93 5.70 7.53 -0.87
CA ILE A 93 5.52 7.21 -2.29
C ILE A 93 5.40 8.48 -3.13
N CYS A 94 4.54 9.42 -2.71
CA CYS A 94 4.26 10.63 -3.48
C CYS A 94 5.21 11.81 -3.14
N GLY A 95 6.12 11.65 -2.17
CA GLY A 95 7.07 12.69 -1.79
C GLY A 95 6.39 13.94 -1.20
N GLY A 96 5.34 13.76 -0.41
CA GLY A 96 4.56 14.82 0.22
C GLY A 96 3.49 15.45 -0.68
N LYS A 97 3.29 14.96 -1.91
CA LYS A 97 2.21 15.43 -2.78
C LYS A 97 0.87 14.83 -2.33
N GLU A 98 -0.19 15.59 -2.52
CA GLU A 98 -1.56 15.11 -2.27
C GLU A 98 -1.97 14.04 -3.27
N LEU A 99 -2.87 13.16 -2.84
CA LEU A 99 -3.44 12.12 -3.68
C LEU A 99 -4.45 12.75 -4.66
N ALA A 100 -4.49 12.22 -5.88
CA ALA A 100 -5.35 12.74 -6.93
C ALA A 100 -6.84 12.57 -6.60
N GLU A 101 -7.60 13.62 -6.81
CA GLU A 101 -9.04 13.55 -6.75
C GLU A 101 -9.61 12.81 -7.96
N GLY A 102 -10.68 12.04 -7.74
CA GLY A 102 -11.45 11.37 -8.78
C GLY A 102 -11.09 9.91 -9.01
N ASN A 103 -9.81 9.52 -8.97
CA ASN A 103 -9.39 8.12 -9.11
C ASN A 103 -8.85 7.50 -7.81
N VAL A 104 -8.69 8.29 -6.77
CA VAL A 104 -8.29 7.83 -5.43
C VAL A 104 -9.41 8.12 -4.43
N SER A 105 -9.79 7.13 -3.67
CA SER A 105 -10.85 7.25 -2.65
C SER A 105 -10.50 6.47 -1.40
N ALA A 106 -11.22 6.73 -0.30
CA ALA A 106 -11.08 5.98 0.93
C ALA A 106 -12.43 5.47 1.39
N LEU A 107 -12.46 4.24 1.82
CA LEU A 107 -13.59 3.59 2.48
C LEU A 107 -13.50 3.81 4.01
N LYS A 108 -13.94 2.84 4.80
CA LYS A 108 -13.88 2.94 6.26
C LYS A 108 -12.97 1.89 6.89
N THR A 109 -12.83 0.73 6.26
CA THR A 109 -12.09 -0.42 6.79
C THR A 109 -11.37 -1.20 5.69
N ASN A 110 -10.29 -1.91 6.05
CA ASN A 110 -9.59 -2.80 5.12
C ASN A 110 -10.50 -3.90 4.56
N GLN A 111 -11.46 -4.42 5.33
CA GLN A 111 -12.42 -5.40 4.83
C GLN A 111 -13.27 -4.82 3.69
N GLN A 112 -13.73 -3.58 3.84
CA GLN A 112 -14.50 -2.92 2.76
C GLN A 112 -13.65 -2.70 1.50
N VAL A 113 -12.34 -2.42 1.64
CA VAL A 113 -11.42 -2.35 0.50
C VAL A 113 -11.35 -3.69 -0.23
N ILE A 114 -11.19 -4.79 0.51
CA ILE A 114 -11.16 -6.14 -0.04
C ILE A 114 -12.46 -6.47 -0.78
N ASP A 115 -13.60 -6.21 -0.14
CA ASP A 115 -14.92 -6.47 -0.71
C ASP A 115 -15.17 -5.63 -1.97
N TYR A 116 -14.69 -4.38 -1.99
CA TYR A 116 -14.80 -3.51 -3.14
C TYR A 116 -13.96 -4.02 -4.31
N VAL A 117 -12.70 -4.34 -4.06
CA VAL A 117 -11.77 -4.88 -5.07
C VAL A 117 -12.27 -6.20 -5.62
N ALA A 118 -12.80 -7.10 -4.77
CA ALA A 118 -13.37 -8.38 -5.21
C ALA A 118 -14.54 -8.22 -6.20
N LYS A 119 -15.29 -7.11 -6.12
CA LYS A 119 -16.46 -6.83 -6.98
C LYS A 119 -16.15 -5.96 -8.20
N ASN A 120 -15.01 -5.25 -8.20
CA ASN A 120 -14.67 -4.27 -9.23
C ASN A 120 -13.33 -4.65 -9.91
N PRO A 121 -13.35 -5.18 -11.14
CA PRO A 121 -12.13 -5.62 -11.83
C PRO A 121 -11.09 -4.52 -12.05
N ASP A 122 -11.54 -3.28 -12.23
CA ASP A 122 -10.66 -2.13 -12.50
C ASP A 122 -10.07 -1.52 -11.22
N ALA A 123 -10.52 -1.98 -10.03
CA ALA A 123 -10.09 -1.42 -8.76
C ALA A 123 -8.72 -1.96 -8.30
N MET A 124 -7.96 -1.07 -7.67
CA MET A 124 -6.75 -1.37 -6.92
C MET A 124 -6.96 -0.98 -5.46
N GLY A 125 -6.78 -1.90 -4.53
CA GLY A 125 -6.85 -1.65 -3.10
C GLY A 125 -5.47 -1.49 -2.47
N VAL A 126 -5.38 -0.62 -1.48
CA VAL A 126 -4.18 -0.45 -0.63
C VAL A 126 -4.54 -0.79 0.80
N ILE A 127 -3.94 -1.85 1.33
CA ILE A 127 -4.23 -2.37 2.68
C ILE A 127 -2.96 -2.73 3.43
N GLY A 128 -3.06 -2.87 4.74
CA GLY A 128 -1.96 -3.43 5.54
C GLY A 128 -1.74 -4.92 5.23
N VAL A 129 -0.50 -5.38 5.24
CA VAL A 129 -0.16 -6.79 4.93
C VAL A 129 -0.82 -7.79 5.87
N ASN A 130 -1.12 -7.40 7.09
CA ASN A 130 -1.82 -8.22 8.09
C ASN A 130 -3.25 -8.63 7.68
N TRP A 131 -3.82 -7.99 6.65
CA TRP A 131 -5.14 -8.30 6.09
C TRP A 131 -5.11 -9.29 4.93
N LEU A 132 -3.93 -9.64 4.42
CA LEU A 132 -3.78 -10.52 3.26
C LEU A 132 -3.98 -12.00 3.56
N GLY A 133 -3.63 -12.43 4.78
CA GLY A 133 -3.60 -13.84 5.15
C GLY A 133 -4.96 -14.51 4.99
N ASN A 134 -4.96 -15.70 4.42
CA ASN A 134 -6.12 -16.59 4.45
C ASN A 134 -6.29 -17.13 5.87
N ARG A 135 -7.35 -16.73 6.54
CA ARG A 135 -7.64 -17.14 7.93
C ARG A 135 -7.84 -18.66 8.10
N SER A 136 -8.12 -19.35 7.01
CA SER A 136 -8.27 -20.81 6.99
C SER A 136 -6.94 -21.55 6.81
N ASP A 137 -5.87 -20.83 6.44
CA ASP A 137 -4.55 -21.39 6.23
C ASP A 137 -3.69 -21.24 7.49
N THR A 138 -3.47 -22.34 8.19
CA THR A 138 -2.67 -22.39 9.42
C THR A 138 -1.17 -22.19 9.17
N THR A 139 -0.72 -22.30 7.91
CA THR A 139 0.69 -22.06 7.52
C THR A 139 1.00 -20.59 7.30
N ASN A 140 -0.02 -19.73 7.16
CA ASN A 140 0.09 -18.32 6.79
C ASN A 140 0.86 -18.05 5.47
N LEU A 141 0.91 -19.03 4.58
CA LEU A 141 1.61 -18.93 3.30
C LEU A 141 0.69 -18.55 2.14
N SER A 142 -0.64 -18.70 2.32
CA SER A 142 -1.61 -18.33 1.30
C SER A 142 -2.27 -16.99 1.56
N PHE A 143 -2.60 -16.31 0.47
CA PHE A 143 -3.40 -15.10 0.48
C PHE A 143 -4.89 -15.43 0.31
N ARG A 144 -5.74 -14.46 0.63
CA ARG A 144 -7.19 -14.57 0.44
C ARG A 144 -7.53 -14.83 -1.03
N GLU A 145 -8.47 -15.76 -1.27
CA GLU A 145 -8.81 -16.20 -2.63
C GLU A 145 -9.64 -15.19 -3.42
N GLU A 146 -10.32 -14.27 -2.76
CA GLU A 146 -11.20 -13.28 -3.39
C GLU A 146 -10.43 -12.21 -4.17
N ILE A 147 -9.14 -12.04 -3.86
CA ILE A 147 -8.28 -11.01 -4.41
C ILE A 147 -6.98 -11.60 -4.94
N ARG A 148 -6.27 -10.81 -5.73
CA ARG A 148 -4.89 -11.07 -6.14
C ARG A 148 -3.98 -10.01 -5.52
N VAL A 149 -2.91 -10.46 -4.87
CA VAL A 149 -1.86 -9.58 -4.36
C VAL A 149 -0.89 -9.28 -5.50
N MET A 150 -0.64 -7.98 -5.74
CA MET A 150 0.33 -7.53 -6.72
C MET A 150 1.76 -7.75 -6.24
N ALA A 151 2.66 -8.03 -7.14
CA ALA A 151 4.08 -7.95 -6.90
C ALA A 151 4.59 -6.55 -7.29
N VAL A 152 5.41 -5.95 -6.44
CA VAL A 152 5.89 -4.57 -6.58
C VAL A 152 7.38 -4.57 -6.81
N SER A 153 7.84 -3.74 -7.75
CA SER A 153 9.25 -3.50 -8.05
C SER A 153 9.68 -2.11 -7.58
N ALA A 154 10.87 -2.03 -7.02
CA ALA A 154 11.55 -0.76 -6.74
C ALA A 154 12.15 -0.13 -8.01
N GLU A 155 12.35 -0.92 -9.06
CA GLU A 155 12.84 -0.45 -10.36
C GLU A 155 11.75 0.25 -11.17
N ASP A 156 12.14 1.02 -12.17
CA ASP A 156 11.22 1.80 -13.01
C ASP A 156 10.26 0.92 -13.81
N VAL A 157 10.68 -0.28 -14.18
CA VAL A 157 9.88 -1.25 -14.93
C VAL A 157 9.73 -2.53 -14.11
N ALA A 158 8.50 -2.89 -13.79
CA ALA A 158 8.20 -4.12 -13.06
C ALA A 158 8.26 -5.34 -14.00
N THR A 159 9.02 -6.34 -13.60
CA THR A 159 9.12 -7.63 -14.26
C THR A 159 8.93 -8.75 -13.24
N PRO A 160 8.62 -9.99 -13.67
CA PRO A 160 8.56 -11.12 -12.73
C PRO A 160 9.86 -11.37 -11.96
N ALA A 161 11.01 -10.97 -12.52
CA ALA A 161 12.31 -11.19 -11.92
C ALA A 161 12.69 -10.15 -10.83
N ASN A 162 12.11 -8.93 -10.89
CA ASN A 162 12.44 -7.84 -9.97
C ASN A 162 11.24 -7.37 -9.13
N SER A 163 10.15 -8.11 -9.13
CA SER A 163 8.93 -7.74 -8.40
C SER A 163 8.61 -8.76 -7.31
N TYR A 164 8.28 -8.26 -6.12
CA TYR A 164 8.09 -9.07 -4.94
C TYR A 164 6.71 -8.86 -4.32
N LYS A 165 6.08 -9.95 -3.88
CA LYS A 165 4.87 -9.87 -3.06
C LYS A 165 5.27 -9.72 -1.59
N PRO A 166 4.44 -9.05 -0.77
CA PRO A 166 4.75 -8.79 0.64
C PRO A 166 4.51 -10.04 1.50
N TYR A 167 5.28 -11.10 1.27
CA TYR A 167 5.29 -12.24 2.18
C TYR A 167 5.94 -11.87 3.51
N GLN A 168 5.46 -12.43 4.61
CA GLN A 168 6.00 -12.15 5.95
C GLN A 168 7.50 -12.42 6.05
N ALA A 169 8.01 -13.45 5.38
CA ALA A 169 9.43 -13.76 5.35
C ALA A 169 10.28 -12.60 4.81
N TYR A 170 9.83 -11.89 3.78
CA TYR A 170 10.55 -10.75 3.22
C TYR A 170 10.52 -9.52 4.13
N LEU A 171 9.50 -9.36 4.95
CA LEU A 171 9.42 -8.28 5.95
C LEU A 171 10.35 -8.52 7.14
N PHE A 172 10.73 -9.78 7.37
CA PHE A 172 11.59 -10.18 8.49
C PHE A 172 13.08 -10.15 8.15
N TYR A 173 13.45 -10.46 6.90
CA TYR A 173 14.82 -10.62 6.42
C TYR A 173 15.29 -9.50 5.46
N GLY A 174 14.43 -8.55 5.10
CA GLY A 174 14.68 -7.46 4.15
C GLY A 174 15.36 -6.21 4.74
#